data_b81bed4f5ed8962260f1c44e150712eb
#
_entry.id   b81bed4f5ed8962260f1c44e150712eb
#
_cell.length_a   1.000
_cell.length_b   1.000
_cell.length_c   1.000
_cell.angle_alpha   90.00
_cell.angle_beta   90.00
_cell.angle_gamma   90.00
#
_symmetry.space_group_name_H-M   'P 1'
#
loop_
_entity.id
_entity.type
_entity.pdbx_description
1 polymer ?
#
loop_
_entity_poly.entity_id
_entity_poly.type
_entity_poly.pdbx_seq_one_letter_code
_entity_poly.pdbx_strand_id
1 'polypeptide(L)'
;KIIVSIDDIDRLSEEEIVAVFQLVKSLADFPNTIYVLAFDYDVVVRALGKVQHGDGKEYLEKIVQVPFEIPAPNIDDIHEALFLKLNRILGDIPEEDWDKETWGELFQQGIKNYIRSIRDVIRYTNVFSLKYELLKNETSAADLLGLTCLQVFEPTVYSKLPSYKDILCGERRSFSHERQKEAEEKVERAINRIAPDDGSVTDLEATKNILGTLFPGIKTNMGWSYGVGRGYSRRDSLIRNSIAAPECFDRYFALTLENGAIPTATVRRMVFESSESELAEEIMQIYHEGKIVRLLEAIEAYAGAGDGRIIDAKRAAMIIKVLSCNWSSFEVEDGGFFAVPFAWRLLYCVDPLLKSIDSKARASLMCSIFENEKVQVSTVALLLQDFENQLGRCAENARESADAVLPLDAVLKLEAIFKERAVKAIDSKVVLRQYHGLRFLWLLEQIAPETAADKKKSMVTDDVSLVKIIDECTSRGSVAVRIVAKTRTVDRDRLSEFVDLGEAYQRVKKFATENQFFDLPRDEQMSAVAFILIVERGPVESSLKDCIAEDAIIKALDQMKSKIETDDTQRD
;
A
#
# COMPACT_ATOMS: atom_id res chain seq x y z
N LYS A 1 51.05 19.50 39.93
CA LYS A 1 51.15 18.33 39.02
C LYS A 1 50.36 18.68 37.76
N ILE A 2 50.97 18.45 36.59
CA ILE A 2 50.36 18.63 35.27
C ILE A 2 50.12 17.22 34.72
N ILE A 3 48.93 16.96 34.21
CA ILE A 3 48.58 15.70 33.50
C ILE A 3 48.36 16.06 32.04
N VAL A 4 49.12 15.44 31.15
CA VAL A 4 49.00 15.58 29.70
C VAL A 4 48.46 14.26 29.17
N SER A 5 47.24 14.28 28.67
CA SER A 5 46.62 13.11 28.01
C SER A 5 46.77 13.25 26.50
N ILE A 6 47.31 12.21 25.86
CA ILE A 6 47.40 12.08 24.39
C ILE A 6 46.67 10.82 24.00
N ASP A 7 45.60 11.00 23.25
CA ASP A 7 44.70 9.93 22.79
C ASP A 7 44.80 9.76 21.27
N ASP A 8 44.28 8.64 20.75
CA ASP A 8 44.19 8.33 19.31
C ASP A 8 45.58 8.35 18.58
N ILE A 9 46.67 8.00 19.26
CA ILE A 9 48.04 7.98 18.68
C ILE A 9 48.10 6.96 17.52
N ASP A 10 47.37 5.86 17.61
CA ASP A 10 47.29 4.79 16.59
C ASP A 10 46.59 5.22 15.29
N ARG A 11 45.95 6.40 15.25
CA ARG A 11 45.35 6.98 14.04
C ARG A 11 46.31 7.87 13.25
N LEU A 12 47.47 8.16 13.79
CA LEU A 12 48.50 8.95 13.14
C LEU A 12 49.27 8.11 12.11
N SER A 13 49.93 8.76 11.18
CA SER A 13 50.91 8.10 10.31
C SER A 13 52.08 7.53 11.11
N GLU A 14 52.77 6.52 10.58
CA GLU A 14 53.91 5.89 11.26
C GLU A 14 54.98 6.92 11.68
N GLU A 15 55.23 7.92 10.83
CA GLU A 15 56.19 8.98 11.07
C GLU A 15 55.74 9.93 12.21
N GLU A 16 54.44 10.26 12.25
CA GLU A 16 53.84 11.07 13.30
C GLU A 16 53.81 10.31 14.64
N ILE A 17 53.51 9.01 14.65
CA ILE A 17 53.59 8.17 15.85
C ILE A 17 54.98 8.25 16.43
N VAL A 18 56.00 8.06 15.60
CA VAL A 18 57.41 8.16 16.03
C VAL A 18 57.73 9.56 16.60
N ALA A 19 57.27 10.60 15.92
CA ALA A 19 57.49 12.00 16.39
C ALA A 19 56.84 12.26 17.76
N VAL A 20 55.63 11.75 18.00
CA VAL A 20 54.92 11.85 19.29
C VAL A 20 55.72 11.16 20.38
N PHE A 21 56.20 9.92 20.17
CA PHE A 21 56.98 9.20 21.16
C PHE A 21 58.37 9.80 21.39
N GLN A 22 59.00 10.36 20.37
CA GLN A 22 60.24 11.13 20.51
C GLN A 22 60.04 12.42 21.34
N LEU A 23 58.94 13.15 21.09
CA LEU A 23 58.56 14.33 21.84
C LEU A 23 58.33 13.99 23.32
N VAL A 24 57.53 12.97 23.61
CA VAL A 24 57.25 12.51 24.98
C VAL A 24 58.55 12.13 25.67
N LYS A 25 59.43 11.38 25.00
CA LYS A 25 60.73 11.00 25.53
C LYS A 25 61.58 12.21 25.87
N SER A 26 61.62 13.24 25.01
CA SER A 26 62.39 14.45 25.22
C SER A 26 61.83 15.33 26.35
N LEU A 27 60.54 15.21 26.64
CA LEU A 27 59.84 15.99 27.68
C LEU A 27 59.62 15.19 28.98
N ALA A 28 60.10 13.93 29.06
CA ALA A 28 59.88 13.04 30.21
C ALA A 28 60.42 13.60 31.54
N ASP A 29 61.45 14.45 31.50
CA ASP A 29 62.08 14.98 32.66
C ASP A 29 61.48 16.31 33.19
N PHE A 30 60.30 16.72 32.61
CA PHE A 30 59.62 17.91 33.15
C PHE A 30 59.12 17.64 34.58
N PRO A 31 59.49 18.47 35.54
CA PRO A 31 59.09 18.23 36.93
C PRO A 31 57.57 18.36 37.11
N ASN A 32 57.00 17.43 37.88
CA ASN A 32 55.60 17.39 38.22
C ASN A 32 54.61 17.13 37.01
N THR A 33 55.11 16.62 35.87
CA THR A 33 54.30 16.31 34.69
C THR A 33 54.13 14.79 34.57
N ILE A 34 52.89 14.35 34.24
CA ILE A 34 52.54 12.96 33.97
C ILE A 34 51.94 12.94 32.56
N TYR A 35 52.48 12.08 31.72
CA TYR A 35 51.92 11.82 30.39
C TYR A 35 51.06 10.55 30.45
N VAL A 36 49.81 10.64 30.01
CA VAL A 36 48.91 9.50 29.84
C VAL A 36 48.70 9.29 28.34
N LEU A 37 49.23 8.20 27.81
CA LEU A 37 49.19 7.88 26.38
C LEU A 37 48.21 6.75 26.18
N ALA A 38 47.19 6.97 25.35
CA ALA A 38 46.24 5.94 24.95
C ALA A 38 46.48 5.56 23.48
N PHE A 39 46.74 4.28 23.22
CA PHE A 39 47.07 3.79 21.89
C PHE A 39 46.88 2.27 21.77
N ASP A 40 46.74 1.80 20.52
CA ASP A 40 46.84 0.37 20.19
C ASP A 40 48.31 -0.05 20.22
N TYR A 41 48.61 -1.03 21.08
CA TYR A 41 49.97 -1.48 21.32
C TYR A 41 50.66 -2.02 20.06
N ASP A 42 49.93 -2.87 19.28
CA ASP A 42 50.50 -3.54 18.11
C ASP A 42 50.77 -2.55 16.96
N VAL A 43 49.90 -1.55 16.80
CA VAL A 43 50.06 -0.49 15.79
C VAL A 43 51.30 0.33 16.11
N VAL A 44 51.44 0.76 17.36
CA VAL A 44 52.57 1.61 17.80
C VAL A 44 53.89 0.85 17.76
N VAL A 45 53.96 -0.38 18.26
CA VAL A 45 55.16 -1.23 18.18
C VAL A 45 55.63 -1.41 16.74
N ARG A 46 54.70 -1.65 15.82
CA ARG A 46 54.99 -1.80 14.38
C ARG A 46 55.54 -0.53 13.77
N ALA A 47 54.96 0.61 14.08
CA ALA A 47 55.44 1.93 13.60
C ALA A 47 56.82 2.25 14.11
N LEU A 48 57.09 2.06 15.41
CA LEU A 48 58.38 2.31 16.04
C LEU A 48 59.49 1.37 15.51
N GLY A 49 59.15 0.10 15.24
CA GLY A 49 60.09 -0.89 14.71
C GLY A 49 60.60 -0.59 13.30
N LYS A 50 59.79 -0.02 12.42
CA LYS A 50 60.17 0.32 11.04
C LYS A 50 61.20 1.47 10.96
N VAL A 51 61.09 2.46 11.82
CA VAL A 51 61.94 3.69 11.75
C VAL A 51 63.28 3.51 12.44
N GLN A 52 63.38 2.65 13.45
CA GLN A 52 64.61 2.49 14.23
C GLN A 52 65.48 1.28 13.83
N HIS A 53 65.09 0.53 12.79
CA HIS A 53 65.81 -0.70 12.41
C HIS A 53 66.05 -1.69 13.58
N GLY A 54 65.17 -1.64 14.63
CA GLY A 54 65.25 -2.42 15.84
C GLY A 54 63.91 -2.92 16.33
N ASP A 55 63.90 -3.49 17.54
CA ASP A 55 62.65 -3.94 18.18
C ASP A 55 61.85 -2.72 18.69
N GLY A 56 60.69 -2.44 18.06
CA GLY A 56 59.79 -1.36 18.47
C GLY A 56 59.29 -1.52 19.91
N LYS A 57 59.25 -2.77 20.41
CA LYS A 57 58.90 -3.05 21.80
C LYS A 57 59.95 -2.55 22.78
N GLU A 58 61.26 -2.85 22.52
CA GLU A 58 62.32 -2.32 23.36
C GLU A 58 62.33 -0.79 23.39
N TYR A 59 61.97 -0.15 22.30
CA TYR A 59 61.89 1.32 22.24
C TYR A 59 60.76 1.88 23.08
N LEU A 60 59.59 1.21 23.01
CA LEU A 60 58.43 1.60 23.79
C LEU A 60 58.65 1.45 25.30
N GLU A 61 59.28 0.33 25.72
CA GLU A 61 59.62 0.07 27.13
C GLU A 61 60.56 1.14 27.75
N LYS A 62 61.36 1.81 26.93
CA LYS A 62 62.23 2.92 27.39
C LYS A 62 61.47 4.24 27.60
N ILE A 63 60.24 4.34 27.09
CA ILE A 63 59.44 5.57 27.16
C ILE A 63 58.29 5.42 28.14
N VAL A 64 57.55 4.31 28.05
CA VAL A 64 56.41 4.04 28.91
C VAL A 64 56.88 3.39 30.21
N GLN A 65 56.81 4.17 31.28
CA GLN A 65 57.28 3.71 32.60
C GLN A 65 56.29 2.77 33.28
N VAL A 66 55.00 2.97 33.05
CA VAL A 66 53.92 2.17 33.65
C VAL A 66 52.90 1.80 32.56
N PRO A 67 53.04 0.63 31.96
CA PRO A 67 52.05 0.16 30.99
C PRO A 67 50.80 -0.34 31.71
N PHE A 68 49.64 0.08 31.25
CA PHE A 68 48.33 -0.41 31.65
C PHE A 68 47.64 -1.00 30.43
N GLU A 69 47.27 -2.24 30.51
CA GLU A 69 46.36 -2.84 29.54
C GLU A 69 44.91 -2.69 30.04
N ILE A 70 44.09 -1.99 29.26
CA ILE A 70 42.66 -1.84 29.57
C ILE A 70 41.99 -3.17 29.22
N PRO A 71 41.47 -3.89 30.21
CA PRO A 71 40.82 -5.17 29.92
C PRO A 71 39.61 -4.96 29.02
N ALA A 72 39.46 -5.82 28.01
CA ALA A 72 38.26 -5.82 27.18
C ALA A 72 37.03 -6.11 28.08
N PRO A 73 35.95 -5.34 27.93
CA PRO A 73 34.71 -5.66 28.63
C PRO A 73 34.24 -7.06 28.25
N ASN A 74 33.61 -7.75 29.19
CA ASN A 74 33.03 -9.04 28.88
C ASN A 74 31.80 -8.87 27.96
N ILE A 75 31.37 -9.91 27.29
CA ILE A 75 30.29 -9.85 26.31
C ILE A 75 28.95 -9.47 26.94
N ASP A 76 28.73 -9.87 28.20
CA ASP A 76 27.49 -9.58 28.94
C ASP A 76 27.39 -8.08 29.25
N ASP A 77 28.51 -7.44 29.65
CA ASP A 77 28.57 -5.99 29.90
C ASP A 77 28.30 -5.20 28.60
N ILE A 78 28.79 -5.71 27.45
CA ILE A 78 28.54 -5.10 26.13
C ILE A 78 27.04 -5.18 25.79
N HIS A 79 26.42 -6.34 26.01
CA HIS A 79 25.00 -6.54 25.76
C HIS A 79 24.13 -5.72 26.74
N GLU A 80 24.53 -5.61 28.01
CA GLU A 80 23.86 -4.74 28.97
C GLU A 80 23.90 -3.26 28.52
N ALA A 81 25.06 -2.80 28.07
CA ALA A 81 25.21 -1.45 27.52
C ALA A 81 24.32 -1.23 26.27
N LEU A 82 24.15 -2.25 25.42
CA LEU A 82 23.21 -2.22 24.30
C LEU A 82 21.77 -2.05 24.79
N PHE A 83 21.32 -2.87 25.73
CA PHE A 83 19.96 -2.82 26.25
C PHE A 83 19.65 -1.49 26.95
N LEU A 84 20.59 -0.95 27.73
CA LEU A 84 20.44 0.35 28.35
C LEU A 84 20.26 1.47 27.32
N LYS A 85 21.01 1.43 26.22
CA LYS A 85 20.87 2.41 25.13
C LYS A 85 19.55 2.22 24.37
N LEU A 86 19.18 0.99 24.01
CA LEU A 86 17.91 0.70 23.33
C LEU A 86 16.71 1.12 24.16
N ASN A 87 16.71 0.84 25.47
CA ASN A 87 15.64 1.28 26.38
C ASN A 87 15.47 2.80 26.39
N ARG A 88 16.57 3.57 26.28
CA ARG A 88 16.48 5.02 26.19
C ARG A 88 15.93 5.52 24.86
N ILE A 89 16.24 4.83 23.75
CA ILE A 89 15.77 5.20 22.40
C ILE A 89 14.30 4.84 22.23
N LEU A 90 13.92 3.64 22.66
CA LEU A 90 12.54 3.16 22.56
C LEU A 90 11.59 3.91 23.49
N GLY A 91 12.10 4.44 24.62
CA GLY A 91 11.30 5.23 25.56
C GLY A 91 10.07 4.47 26.07
N ASP A 92 8.93 5.14 26.01
CA ASP A 92 7.64 4.61 26.47
C ASP A 92 6.85 3.97 25.33
N ILE A 93 7.48 3.10 24.52
CA ILE A 93 6.74 2.35 23.49
C ILE A 93 5.62 1.53 24.15
N PRO A 94 4.35 1.65 23.70
CA PRO A 94 3.26 0.86 24.27
C PRO A 94 3.55 -0.65 24.21
N GLU A 95 3.11 -1.40 25.22
CA GLU A 95 3.39 -2.85 25.27
C GLU A 95 2.77 -3.61 24.10
N GLU A 96 1.65 -3.13 23.58
CA GLU A 96 0.98 -3.66 22.38
C GLU A 96 1.77 -3.44 21.10
N ASP A 97 2.59 -2.39 21.03
CA ASP A 97 3.41 -2.07 19.84
C ASP A 97 4.81 -2.71 19.90
N TRP A 98 5.18 -3.32 21.06
CA TRP A 98 6.45 -3.98 21.23
C TRP A 98 6.38 -5.49 21.00
N ASP A 99 6.94 -5.97 19.89
CA ASP A 99 7.00 -7.39 19.57
C ASP A 99 8.18 -8.08 20.28
N LYS A 100 7.92 -8.53 21.52
CA LYS A 100 8.92 -9.21 22.37
C LYS A 100 9.46 -10.49 21.73
N GLU A 101 8.62 -11.24 21.01
CA GLU A 101 8.99 -12.51 20.41
C GLU A 101 9.94 -12.30 19.23
N THR A 102 9.56 -11.41 18.30
CA THR A 102 10.42 -11.06 17.15
C THR A 102 11.73 -10.45 17.62
N TRP A 103 11.72 -9.55 18.61
CA TRP A 103 12.96 -9.02 19.19
C TRP A 103 13.84 -10.12 19.81
N GLY A 104 13.25 -11.00 20.62
CA GLY A 104 13.98 -12.09 21.26
C GLY A 104 14.66 -13.02 20.23
N GLU A 105 13.95 -13.36 19.15
CA GLU A 105 14.48 -14.18 18.06
C GLU A 105 15.62 -13.46 17.32
N LEU A 106 15.40 -12.21 16.92
CA LEU A 106 16.41 -11.38 16.25
C LEU A 106 17.67 -11.23 17.08
N PHE A 107 17.53 -10.95 18.37
CA PHE A 107 18.68 -10.79 19.24
C PHE A 107 19.43 -12.11 19.45
N GLN A 108 18.72 -13.18 19.85
CA GLN A 108 19.34 -14.44 20.21
C GLN A 108 19.96 -15.18 19.03
N GLN A 109 19.36 -15.11 17.85
CA GLN A 109 19.82 -15.87 16.68
C GLN A 109 20.66 -15.06 15.68
N GLY A 110 20.71 -13.72 15.86
CA GLY A 110 21.38 -12.87 14.89
C GLY A 110 22.18 -11.72 15.50
N ILE A 111 21.52 -10.71 16.05
CA ILE A 111 22.13 -9.42 16.40
C ILE A 111 23.30 -9.55 17.38
N LYS A 112 23.17 -10.42 18.39
CA LYS A 112 24.24 -10.62 19.39
C LYS A 112 25.57 -11.04 18.79
N ASN A 113 25.57 -11.73 17.65
CA ASN A 113 26.78 -12.18 16.98
C ASN A 113 27.60 -11.03 16.38
N TYR A 114 26.95 -9.92 16.08
CA TYR A 114 27.56 -8.71 15.52
C TYR A 114 27.99 -7.70 16.58
N ILE A 115 27.39 -7.74 17.78
CA ILE A 115 27.66 -6.78 18.86
C ILE A 115 28.77 -7.35 19.77
N ARG A 116 30.03 -7.09 19.41
CA ARG A 116 31.22 -7.65 20.08
C ARG A 116 32.04 -6.58 20.83
N SER A 117 31.72 -5.30 20.63
CA SER A 117 32.44 -4.18 21.25
C SER A 117 31.50 -3.03 21.59
N ILE A 118 31.91 -2.15 22.49
CA ILE A 118 31.19 -0.90 22.79
C ILE A 118 31.09 -0.02 21.53
N ARG A 119 32.06 -0.08 20.63
CA ARG A 119 32.02 0.63 19.34
C ARG A 119 30.86 0.12 18.48
N ASP A 120 30.61 -1.20 18.47
CA ASP A 120 29.49 -1.79 17.73
C ASP A 120 28.15 -1.34 18.33
N VAL A 121 28.05 -1.33 19.66
CA VAL A 121 26.86 -0.79 20.36
C VAL A 121 26.59 0.64 19.94
N ILE A 122 27.61 1.51 19.94
CA ILE A 122 27.47 2.92 19.58
C ILE A 122 27.04 3.07 18.11
N ARG A 123 27.74 2.41 17.19
CA ARG A 123 27.42 2.47 15.75
C ARG A 123 25.99 2.01 15.48
N TYR A 124 25.62 0.87 16.02
CA TYR A 124 24.29 0.26 15.84
C TYR A 124 23.19 1.16 16.40
N THR A 125 23.33 1.59 17.67
CA THR A 125 22.29 2.38 18.34
C THR A 125 22.16 3.80 17.75
N ASN A 126 23.24 4.41 17.25
CA ASN A 126 23.16 5.72 16.59
C ASN A 126 22.37 5.64 15.27
N VAL A 127 22.62 4.62 14.43
CA VAL A 127 21.87 4.43 13.19
C VAL A 127 20.41 4.09 13.49
N PHE A 128 20.17 3.21 14.47
CA PHE A 128 18.82 2.87 14.90
C PHE A 128 18.06 4.09 15.43
N SER A 129 18.66 4.88 16.31
CA SER A 129 18.02 6.06 16.90
C SER A 129 17.55 7.05 15.84
N LEU A 130 18.40 7.34 14.84
CA LEU A 130 18.04 8.22 13.74
C LEU A 130 16.84 7.70 12.95
N LYS A 131 16.87 6.42 12.56
CA LYS A 131 15.77 5.79 11.80
C LYS A 131 14.49 5.69 12.62
N TYR A 132 14.61 5.28 13.87
CA TYR A 132 13.46 5.11 14.74
C TYR A 132 12.71 6.44 14.95
N GLU A 133 13.41 7.53 15.19
CA GLU A 133 12.77 8.85 15.36
C GLU A 133 11.97 9.26 14.11
N LEU A 134 12.46 8.92 12.92
CA LEU A 134 11.79 9.25 11.66
C LEU A 134 10.62 8.30 11.32
N LEU A 135 10.69 7.04 11.75
CA LEU A 135 9.82 5.96 11.27
C LEU A 135 8.99 5.26 12.36
N LYS A 136 9.10 5.66 13.63
CA LYS A 136 8.52 4.97 14.80
C LYS A 136 7.02 4.69 14.70
N ASN A 137 6.27 5.53 13.98
CA ASN A 137 4.82 5.37 13.81
C ASN A 137 4.44 4.60 12.53
N GLU A 138 5.41 4.27 11.69
CA GLU A 138 5.20 3.69 10.36
C GLU A 138 5.83 2.31 10.19
N THR A 139 6.63 1.88 11.16
CA THR A 139 7.38 0.62 11.11
C THR A 139 7.34 -0.11 12.45
N SER A 140 7.53 -1.43 12.42
CA SER A 140 7.78 -2.21 13.63
C SER A 140 9.18 -1.88 14.19
N ALA A 141 9.27 -1.54 15.47
CA ALA A 141 10.55 -1.26 16.11
C ALA A 141 11.48 -2.49 16.11
N ALA A 142 10.92 -3.69 16.33
CA ALA A 142 11.69 -4.93 16.31
C ALA A 142 12.28 -5.21 14.91
N ASP A 143 11.46 -5.08 13.85
CA ASP A 143 11.94 -5.27 12.47
C ASP A 143 12.99 -4.21 12.10
N LEU A 144 12.79 -2.96 12.53
CA LEU A 144 13.74 -1.88 12.28
C LEU A 144 15.09 -2.15 12.95
N LEU A 145 15.10 -2.76 14.15
CA LEU A 145 16.31 -3.23 14.81
C LEU A 145 17.04 -4.30 13.99
N GLY A 146 16.32 -5.32 13.53
CA GLY A 146 16.90 -6.37 12.68
C GLY A 146 17.48 -5.81 11.38
N LEU A 147 16.73 -4.96 10.70
CA LEU A 147 17.15 -4.32 9.46
C LEU A 147 18.34 -3.38 9.65
N THR A 148 18.39 -2.65 10.78
CA THR A 148 19.52 -1.78 11.14
C THR A 148 20.79 -2.60 11.38
N CYS A 149 20.67 -3.80 11.96
CA CYS A 149 21.80 -4.71 12.11
C CYS A 149 22.41 -5.06 10.75
N LEU A 150 21.59 -5.46 9.79
CA LEU A 150 22.07 -5.74 8.43
C LEU A 150 22.68 -4.48 7.78
N GLN A 151 22.08 -3.30 7.97
CA GLN A 151 22.62 -2.07 7.41
C GLN A 151 24.02 -1.72 7.95
N VAL A 152 24.25 -1.92 9.25
CA VAL A 152 25.50 -1.53 9.90
C VAL A 152 26.62 -2.56 9.70
N PHE A 153 26.26 -3.85 9.75
CA PHE A 153 27.25 -4.92 9.77
C PHE A 153 27.35 -5.70 8.45
N GLU A 154 26.25 -5.75 7.68
CA GLU A 154 26.17 -6.45 6.38
C GLU A 154 25.61 -5.50 5.29
N PRO A 155 26.26 -4.37 5.00
CA PRO A 155 25.72 -3.36 4.09
C PRO A 155 25.48 -3.88 2.66
N THR A 156 26.26 -4.87 2.23
CA THR A 156 26.07 -5.51 0.92
C THR A 156 24.78 -6.31 0.86
N VAL A 157 24.39 -6.98 1.94
CA VAL A 157 23.12 -7.69 2.08
C VAL A 157 21.98 -6.70 2.11
N TYR A 158 22.08 -5.69 2.99
CA TYR A 158 21.07 -4.64 3.14
C TYR A 158 20.73 -3.95 1.81
N SER A 159 21.74 -3.57 1.03
CA SER A 159 21.55 -2.85 -0.23
C SER A 159 20.81 -3.64 -1.31
N LYS A 160 20.83 -4.97 -1.23
CA LYS A 160 20.14 -5.85 -2.18
C LYS A 160 18.66 -6.04 -1.86
N LEU A 161 18.22 -5.90 -0.59
CA LEU A 161 16.86 -6.23 -0.14
C LEU A 161 15.76 -5.59 -0.98
N PRO A 162 15.81 -4.28 -1.31
CA PRO A 162 14.75 -3.64 -2.10
C PRO A 162 14.47 -4.32 -3.44
N SER A 163 15.50 -4.85 -4.10
CA SER A 163 15.36 -5.52 -5.40
C SER A 163 14.70 -6.90 -5.33
N TYR A 164 14.49 -7.43 -4.13
CA TYR A 164 13.89 -8.75 -3.90
C TYR A 164 12.55 -8.68 -3.15
N LYS A 165 11.93 -7.51 -3.06
CA LYS A 165 10.65 -7.27 -2.36
C LYS A 165 9.60 -8.36 -2.65
N ASP A 166 9.33 -8.63 -3.92
CA ASP A 166 8.29 -9.58 -4.35
C ASP A 166 8.53 -11.01 -3.86
N ILE A 167 9.81 -11.38 -3.66
CA ILE A 167 10.18 -12.71 -3.14
C ILE A 167 10.15 -12.72 -1.62
N LEU A 168 10.65 -11.66 -0.99
CA LEU A 168 10.74 -11.52 0.46
C LEU A 168 9.36 -11.40 1.12
N CYS A 169 8.45 -10.62 0.49
CA CYS A 169 7.11 -10.34 0.97
C CYS A 169 6.02 -11.18 0.26
N GLY A 170 6.40 -12.11 -0.61
CA GLY A 170 5.46 -12.89 -1.41
C GLY A 170 4.56 -13.79 -0.57
N GLU A 171 3.25 -13.81 -0.90
CA GLU A 171 2.28 -14.69 -0.25
C GLU A 171 2.43 -16.14 -0.71
N ARG A 172 2.26 -17.05 0.23
CA ARG A 172 2.03 -18.47 -0.06
C ARG A 172 0.66 -18.64 -0.71
N ARG A 173 0.59 -18.67 -2.04
CA ARG A 173 -0.58 -19.23 -2.69
C ARG A 173 -0.44 -20.76 -2.68
N SER A 174 -1.48 -21.44 -2.20
CA SER A 174 -1.56 -22.92 -2.25
C SER A 174 -1.56 -23.37 -3.72
N PHE A 175 -0.39 -23.81 -4.19
CA PHE A 175 -0.22 -24.34 -5.54
C PHE A 175 -0.07 -25.88 -5.48
N SER A 176 -0.22 -26.53 -6.64
CA SER A 176 0.15 -27.94 -6.81
C SER A 176 1.60 -28.19 -6.39
N HIS A 177 1.92 -29.40 -5.93
CA HIS A 177 3.24 -29.79 -5.42
C HIS A 177 4.42 -29.36 -6.31
N GLU A 178 4.28 -29.41 -7.64
CA GLU A 178 5.32 -28.99 -8.59
C GLU A 178 5.60 -27.48 -8.52
N ARG A 179 4.57 -26.67 -8.49
CA ARG A 179 4.69 -25.21 -8.39
C ARG A 179 5.23 -24.75 -7.03
N GLN A 180 4.99 -25.52 -5.98
CA GLN A 180 5.54 -25.27 -4.67
C GLN A 180 7.06 -25.46 -4.66
N LYS A 181 7.57 -26.54 -5.28
CA LYS A 181 8.99 -26.80 -5.41
C LYS A 181 9.72 -25.72 -6.23
N GLU A 182 9.14 -25.28 -7.34
CA GLU A 182 9.69 -24.17 -8.14
C GLU A 182 9.76 -22.86 -7.33
N ALA A 183 8.75 -22.59 -6.49
CA ALA A 183 8.74 -21.41 -5.63
C ALA A 183 9.83 -21.50 -4.55
N GLU A 184 10.02 -22.67 -3.94
CA GLU A 184 11.09 -22.93 -2.96
C GLU A 184 12.48 -22.72 -3.57
N GLU A 185 12.75 -23.29 -4.75
CA GLU A 185 14.01 -23.10 -5.47
C GLU A 185 14.25 -21.63 -5.88
N LYS A 186 13.19 -20.89 -6.18
CA LYS A 186 13.28 -19.46 -6.48
C LYS A 186 13.67 -18.64 -5.25
N VAL A 187 13.08 -18.94 -4.10
CA VAL A 187 13.40 -18.31 -2.82
C VAL A 187 14.84 -18.62 -2.42
N GLU A 188 15.25 -19.89 -2.49
CA GLU A 188 16.60 -20.30 -2.16
C GLU A 188 17.65 -19.60 -3.03
N ARG A 189 17.42 -19.54 -4.34
CA ARG A 189 18.30 -18.80 -5.26
C ARG A 189 18.38 -17.30 -4.92
N ALA A 190 17.26 -16.70 -4.50
CA ALA A 190 17.25 -15.30 -4.11
C ALA A 190 18.05 -15.07 -2.82
N ILE A 191 17.85 -15.90 -1.79
CA ILE A 191 18.60 -15.80 -0.53
C ILE A 191 20.10 -15.99 -0.76
N ASN A 192 20.50 -16.96 -1.57
CA ASN A 192 21.91 -17.17 -1.91
C ASN A 192 22.52 -16.00 -2.70
N ARG A 193 21.72 -15.22 -3.44
CA ARG A 193 22.16 -13.97 -4.09
C ARG A 193 22.23 -12.79 -3.12
N ILE A 194 21.30 -12.71 -2.19
CA ILE A 194 21.27 -11.65 -1.16
C ILE A 194 22.45 -11.86 -0.20
N ALA A 195 22.59 -13.06 0.36
CA ALA A 195 23.62 -13.45 1.33
C ALA A 195 24.38 -14.69 0.81
N PRO A 196 25.37 -14.50 -0.07
CA PRO A 196 26.12 -15.60 -0.66
C PRO A 196 27.11 -16.20 0.34
N ASP A 197 27.40 -17.51 0.16
CA ASP A 197 28.41 -18.25 0.92
C ASP A 197 29.77 -18.20 0.19
N ASP A 198 30.28 -16.98 0.00
CA ASP A 198 31.55 -16.72 -0.70
C ASP A 198 32.56 -15.95 0.18
N GLY A 199 32.28 -15.83 1.46
CA GLY A 199 33.10 -15.07 2.42
C GLY A 199 32.87 -13.56 2.40
N SER A 200 31.94 -13.06 1.59
CA SER A 200 31.57 -11.63 1.56
C SER A 200 30.64 -11.23 2.71
N VAL A 201 29.99 -12.19 3.37
CA VAL A 201 29.11 -12.01 4.54
C VAL A 201 29.91 -12.37 5.79
N THR A 202 29.92 -11.49 6.79
CA THR A 202 30.73 -11.66 8.01
C THR A 202 30.26 -12.84 8.86
N ASP A 203 28.93 -12.99 9.02
CA ASP A 203 28.28 -14.12 9.70
C ASP A 203 27.07 -14.56 8.91
N LEU A 204 27.24 -15.58 8.07
CA LEU A 204 26.21 -16.06 7.16
C LEU A 204 25.00 -16.66 7.91
N GLU A 205 25.24 -17.39 9.01
CA GLU A 205 24.18 -18.00 9.79
C GLU A 205 23.34 -16.94 10.50
N ALA A 206 23.98 -16.01 11.18
CA ALA A 206 23.30 -14.88 11.82
C ALA A 206 22.52 -14.03 10.81
N THR A 207 23.11 -13.74 9.63
CA THR A 207 22.44 -13.02 8.54
C THR A 207 21.17 -13.75 8.09
N LYS A 208 21.27 -15.05 7.81
CA LYS A 208 20.13 -15.87 7.38
C LYS A 208 19.04 -15.94 8.45
N ASN A 209 19.42 -16.03 9.73
CA ASN A 209 18.47 -16.01 10.84
C ASN A 209 17.73 -14.66 10.94
N ILE A 210 18.44 -13.53 10.81
CA ILE A 210 17.82 -12.21 10.77
C ILE A 210 16.84 -12.12 9.59
N LEU A 211 17.27 -12.49 8.38
CA LEU A 211 16.40 -12.47 7.20
C LEU A 211 15.17 -13.36 7.38
N GLY A 212 15.33 -14.56 7.91
CA GLY A 212 14.21 -15.47 8.17
C GLY A 212 13.23 -14.96 9.23
N THR A 213 13.69 -14.19 10.21
CA THR A 213 12.83 -13.59 11.24
C THR A 213 12.12 -12.35 10.69
N LEU A 214 12.82 -11.50 9.92
CA LEU A 214 12.22 -10.35 9.25
C LEU A 214 11.19 -10.76 8.17
N PHE A 215 11.41 -11.89 7.52
CA PHE A 215 10.56 -12.39 6.42
C PHE A 215 10.14 -13.85 6.68
N PRO A 216 9.16 -14.07 7.56
CA PRO A 216 8.75 -15.43 7.97
C PRO A 216 8.32 -16.35 6.81
N GLY A 217 7.82 -15.77 5.71
CA GLY A 217 7.50 -16.48 4.48
C GLY A 217 8.68 -17.25 3.88
N ILE A 218 9.92 -16.80 4.11
CA ILE A 218 11.14 -17.46 3.65
C ILE A 218 11.45 -18.70 4.50
N LYS A 219 11.34 -18.63 5.82
CA LYS A 219 11.60 -19.76 6.75
C LYS A 219 10.80 -21.00 6.38
N THR A 220 9.53 -20.81 6.07
CA THR A 220 8.61 -21.91 5.73
C THR A 220 8.97 -22.60 4.42
N ASN A 221 9.60 -21.89 3.48
CA ASN A 221 9.97 -22.43 2.18
C ASN A 221 11.31 -23.18 2.20
N MET A 222 12.18 -22.92 3.19
CA MET A 222 13.53 -23.49 3.24
C MET A 222 13.67 -24.64 4.25
N GLY A 223 12.56 -25.10 4.85
CA GLY A 223 12.63 -26.20 5.84
C GLY A 223 13.46 -25.84 7.08
N TRP A 224 13.73 -24.58 7.34
CA TRP A 224 14.47 -24.10 8.50
C TRP A 224 13.63 -24.25 9.77
N SER A 225 13.78 -25.38 10.40
CA SER A 225 13.01 -25.81 11.57
C SER A 225 13.75 -25.49 12.87
N TYR A 226 14.04 -24.22 13.13
CA TYR A 226 14.53 -23.78 14.43
C TYR A 226 13.71 -22.59 14.90
N GLY A 227 12.80 -22.87 15.84
CA GLY A 227 11.96 -21.89 16.50
C GLY A 227 10.48 -22.20 16.32
N VAL A 228 9.70 -22.02 17.39
CA VAL A 228 8.25 -22.04 17.38
C VAL A 228 7.79 -20.75 16.67
N GLY A 229 8.03 -20.71 15.36
CA GLY A 229 7.67 -19.56 14.54
C GLY A 229 6.15 -19.48 14.38
N ARG A 230 5.56 -18.33 14.71
CA ARG A 230 4.20 -18.00 14.27
C ARG A 230 4.10 -18.24 12.77
N GLY A 231 3.04 -18.91 12.33
CA GLY A 231 2.74 -19.01 10.91
C GLY A 231 2.67 -17.59 10.31
N TYR A 232 3.28 -17.39 9.15
CA TYR A 232 3.19 -16.10 8.45
C TYR A 232 1.72 -15.75 8.20
N SER A 233 1.28 -14.64 8.75
CA SER A 233 -0.01 -14.03 8.49
C SER A 233 0.23 -12.64 7.93
N ARG A 234 -0.16 -12.41 6.68
CA ARG A 234 -0.08 -11.07 6.05
C ARG A 234 -0.80 -10.02 6.89
N ARG A 235 -1.93 -10.41 7.47
CA ARG A 235 -2.72 -9.56 8.34
C ARG A 235 -1.95 -9.11 9.57
N ASP A 236 -1.35 -10.05 10.32
CA ASP A 236 -0.58 -9.73 11.52
C ASP A 236 0.63 -8.84 11.16
N SER A 237 1.24 -9.10 10.01
CA SER A 237 2.33 -8.28 9.49
C SER A 237 1.89 -6.84 9.20
N LEU A 238 0.71 -6.64 8.60
CA LEU A 238 0.15 -5.30 8.35
C LEU A 238 -0.17 -4.54 9.63
N ILE A 239 -0.80 -5.22 10.61
CA ILE A 239 -1.17 -4.60 11.89
C ILE A 239 0.05 -4.09 12.64
N ARG A 240 1.13 -4.86 12.60
CA ARG A 240 2.39 -4.54 13.27
C ARG A 240 3.29 -3.64 12.45
N ASN A 241 2.84 -3.18 11.27
CA ASN A 241 3.67 -2.47 10.30
C ASN A 241 4.97 -3.22 9.97
N SER A 242 4.91 -4.57 9.93
CA SER A 242 6.08 -5.41 9.70
C SER A 242 6.64 -5.22 8.29
N ILE A 243 7.96 -5.32 8.17
CA ILE A 243 8.67 -5.30 6.88
C ILE A 243 8.24 -6.45 5.96
N ALA A 244 7.69 -7.54 6.51
CA ALA A 244 7.18 -8.66 5.74
C ALA A 244 5.90 -8.34 4.96
N ALA A 245 5.18 -7.28 5.32
CA ALA A 245 4.02 -6.80 4.57
C ALA A 245 4.47 -5.98 3.35
N PRO A 246 4.07 -6.34 2.10
CA PRO A 246 4.45 -5.61 0.90
C PRO A 246 4.14 -4.11 0.96
N GLU A 247 3.06 -3.73 1.63
CA GLU A 247 2.58 -2.36 1.81
C GLU A 247 3.46 -1.54 2.77
N CYS A 248 4.16 -2.22 3.68
CA CYS A 248 5.03 -1.59 4.67
C CYS A 248 6.51 -1.62 4.26
N PHE A 249 6.90 -2.54 3.39
CA PHE A 249 8.29 -2.84 3.06
C PHE A 249 9.11 -1.61 2.67
N ASP A 250 8.63 -0.79 1.73
CA ASP A 250 9.38 0.34 1.18
C ASP A 250 9.64 1.44 2.23
N ARG A 251 8.78 1.54 3.26
CA ARG A 251 8.92 2.50 4.36
C ARG A 251 10.22 2.31 5.15
N TYR A 252 10.71 1.09 5.25
CA TYR A 252 11.94 0.76 5.98
C TYR A 252 13.22 1.24 5.30
N PHE A 253 13.15 1.49 3.99
CA PHE A 253 14.26 1.95 3.16
C PHE A 253 14.16 3.45 2.84
N ALA A 254 12.99 4.06 3.08
CA ALA A 254 12.77 5.49 2.93
C ALA A 254 13.03 6.21 4.26
N LEU A 255 13.46 7.48 4.20
CA LEU A 255 13.57 8.35 5.39
C LEU A 255 12.30 9.18 5.61
N THR A 256 11.35 9.13 4.67
CA THR A 256 10.08 9.84 4.69
C THR A 256 9.00 8.98 4.06
N LEU A 257 7.75 9.23 4.41
CA LEU A 257 6.61 8.61 3.72
C LEU A 257 6.63 8.98 2.23
N GLU A 258 6.30 8.03 1.36
CA GLU A 258 6.10 8.28 -0.06
C GLU A 258 5.02 9.34 -0.29
N ASN A 259 5.20 10.14 -1.33
CA ASN A 259 4.18 11.11 -1.76
C ASN A 259 2.84 10.38 -2.00
N GLY A 260 1.81 10.81 -1.28
CA GLY A 260 0.47 10.22 -1.37
C GLY A 260 0.22 9.04 -0.40
N ALA A 261 1.17 8.62 0.42
CA ALA A 261 0.88 7.68 1.51
C ALA A 261 -0.02 8.32 2.57
N ILE A 262 -0.82 7.49 3.23
CA ILE A 262 -1.61 7.89 4.40
C ILE A 262 -0.84 7.41 5.63
N PRO A 263 -0.56 8.28 6.62
CA PRO A 263 0.10 7.87 7.85
C PRO A 263 -0.67 6.74 8.55
N THR A 264 0.05 5.71 9.00
CA THR A 264 -0.57 4.54 9.66
C THR A 264 -1.38 4.93 10.88
N ALA A 265 -0.89 5.89 11.67
CA ALA A 265 -1.62 6.42 12.82
C ALA A 265 -2.98 7.01 12.41
N THR A 266 -3.05 7.69 11.26
CA THR A 266 -4.31 8.23 10.72
C THR A 266 -5.27 7.11 10.35
N VAL A 267 -4.81 6.08 9.63
CA VAL A 267 -5.64 4.93 9.26
C VAL A 267 -6.14 4.19 10.51
N ARG A 268 -5.26 3.95 11.49
CA ARG A 268 -5.65 3.28 12.75
C ARG A 268 -6.71 4.09 13.50
N ARG A 269 -6.52 5.40 13.65
CA ARG A 269 -7.51 6.28 14.28
C ARG A 269 -8.85 6.23 13.54
N MET A 270 -8.85 6.34 12.23
CA MET A 270 -10.05 6.25 11.40
C MET A 270 -10.76 4.90 11.57
N VAL A 271 -10.01 3.81 11.57
CA VAL A 271 -10.59 2.45 11.66
C VAL A 271 -11.05 2.13 13.07
N PHE A 272 -10.39 2.61 14.15
CA PHE A 272 -10.64 2.14 15.50
C PHE A 272 -11.26 3.19 16.45
N GLU A 273 -11.05 4.48 16.22
CA GLU A 273 -11.33 5.52 17.21
C GLU A 273 -12.35 6.56 16.73
N SER A 274 -12.30 7.02 15.47
CA SER A 274 -13.15 8.09 14.96
C SER A 274 -14.63 7.77 15.10
N SER A 275 -15.44 8.74 15.47
CA SER A 275 -16.91 8.64 15.45
C SER A 275 -17.44 8.50 14.02
N GLU A 276 -18.73 8.20 13.85
CA GLU A 276 -19.35 8.06 12.52
C GLU A 276 -19.22 9.34 11.68
N SER A 277 -19.40 10.50 12.30
CA SER A 277 -19.29 11.81 11.61
C SER A 277 -17.84 12.14 11.25
N GLU A 278 -16.90 11.94 12.18
CA GLU A 278 -15.48 12.16 11.94
C GLU A 278 -14.96 11.26 10.82
N LEU A 279 -15.32 9.96 10.85
CA LEU A 279 -14.93 9.01 9.83
C LEU A 279 -15.44 9.44 8.44
N ALA A 280 -16.68 9.92 8.34
CA ALA A 280 -17.24 10.38 7.08
C ALA A 280 -16.50 11.62 6.54
N GLU A 281 -16.19 12.60 7.40
CA GLU A 281 -15.43 13.79 7.04
C GLU A 281 -14.00 13.45 6.60
N GLU A 282 -13.32 12.58 7.35
CA GLU A 282 -11.96 12.14 7.06
C GLU A 282 -11.87 11.36 5.75
N ILE A 283 -12.82 10.47 5.47
CA ILE A 283 -12.90 9.75 4.19
C ILE A 283 -13.04 10.73 3.03
N MET A 284 -13.91 11.74 3.15
CA MET A 284 -14.08 12.75 2.12
C MET A 284 -12.84 13.62 1.94
N GLN A 285 -12.14 13.97 3.03
CA GLN A 285 -10.88 14.68 2.94
C GLN A 285 -9.83 13.86 2.16
N ILE A 286 -9.65 12.59 2.51
CA ILE A 286 -8.71 11.69 1.84
C ILE A 286 -9.08 11.47 0.37
N TYR A 287 -10.39 11.45 0.04
CA TYR A 287 -10.85 11.43 -1.34
C TYR A 287 -10.42 12.69 -2.11
N HIS A 288 -10.62 13.88 -1.56
CA HIS A 288 -10.18 15.13 -2.18
C HIS A 288 -8.66 15.24 -2.33
N GLU A 289 -7.90 14.55 -1.47
CA GLU A 289 -6.45 14.41 -1.61
C GLU A 289 -6.04 13.38 -2.69
N GLY A 290 -6.98 12.71 -3.36
CA GLY A 290 -6.73 11.67 -4.35
C GLY A 290 -6.21 10.34 -3.79
N LYS A 291 -6.38 10.09 -2.48
CA LYS A 291 -5.82 8.93 -1.77
C LYS A 291 -6.86 7.86 -1.39
N ILE A 292 -8.12 8.00 -1.84
CA ILE A 292 -9.22 7.12 -1.43
C ILE A 292 -8.94 5.64 -1.70
N VAL A 293 -8.31 5.32 -2.83
CA VAL A 293 -7.94 3.94 -3.18
C VAL A 293 -7.01 3.33 -2.14
N ARG A 294 -6.00 4.08 -1.70
CA ARG A 294 -5.04 3.63 -0.65
C ARG A 294 -5.72 3.45 0.72
N LEU A 295 -6.70 4.30 1.04
CA LEU A 295 -7.48 4.14 2.26
C LEU A 295 -8.32 2.85 2.22
N LEU A 296 -8.99 2.58 1.11
CA LEU A 296 -9.79 1.36 0.95
C LEU A 296 -8.93 0.11 1.04
N GLU A 297 -7.76 0.08 0.42
CA GLU A 297 -6.77 -1.00 0.54
C GLU A 297 -6.33 -1.21 2.01
N ALA A 298 -6.12 -0.12 2.75
CA ALA A 298 -5.79 -0.21 4.16
C ALA A 298 -6.95 -0.74 5.01
N ILE A 299 -8.19 -0.29 4.77
CA ILE A 299 -9.39 -0.81 5.45
C ILE A 299 -9.59 -2.29 5.13
N GLU A 300 -9.46 -2.70 3.87
CA GLU A 300 -9.51 -4.11 3.45
C GLU A 300 -8.48 -4.96 4.21
N ALA A 301 -7.26 -4.46 4.33
CA ALA A 301 -6.20 -5.15 5.04
C ALA A 301 -6.53 -5.36 6.52
N TYR A 302 -7.08 -4.35 7.21
CA TYR A 302 -7.53 -4.49 8.60
C TYR A 302 -8.79 -5.35 8.75
N ALA A 303 -9.67 -5.35 7.76
CA ALA A 303 -10.91 -6.15 7.76
C ALA A 303 -10.69 -7.61 7.37
N GLY A 304 -9.59 -7.93 6.68
CA GLY A 304 -9.30 -9.22 6.05
C GLY A 304 -9.54 -10.45 6.92
N ALA A 305 -9.95 -11.53 6.28
CA ALA A 305 -10.30 -12.79 6.93
C ALA A 305 -9.09 -13.50 7.55
N GLY A 306 -9.15 -13.82 8.82
CA GLY A 306 -8.20 -14.63 9.59
C GLY A 306 -8.71 -14.80 11.02
N ASP A 307 -8.15 -15.74 11.77
CA ASP A 307 -8.63 -16.17 13.10
C ASP A 307 -8.55 -15.11 14.23
N GLY A 308 -8.29 -13.86 13.95
CA GLY A 308 -8.28 -12.79 14.93
C GLY A 308 -8.98 -11.56 14.36
N ARG A 309 -10.26 -11.38 14.59
CA ARG A 309 -11.02 -10.20 14.20
C ARG A 309 -10.52 -8.98 14.97
N ILE A 310 -9.88 -8.05 14.28
CA ILE A 310 -9.36 -6.83 14.90
C ILE A 310 -10.46 -5.79 14.98
N ILE A 311 -11.32 -5.71 13.96
CA ILE A 311 -12.44 -4.79 13.93
C ILE A 311 -13.65 -5.49 14.55
N ASP A 312 -14.15 -4.97 15.67
CA ASP A 312 -15.35 -5.50 16.29
C ASP A 312 -16.62 -5.28 15.46
N ALA A 313 -17.70 -6.01 15.77
CA ALA A 313 -18.94 -5.99 15.00
C ALA A 313 -19.58 -4.58 14.93
N LYS A 314 -19.52 -3.80 16.01
CA LYS A 314 -20.09 -2.45 16.07
C LYS A 314 -19.31 -1.50 15.16
N ARG A 315 -18.01 -1.61 15.22
CA ARG A 315 -17.10 -0.80 14.40
C ARG A 315 -17.20 -1.16 12.91
N ALA A 316 -17.25 -2.46 12.60
CA ALA A 316 -17.47 -2.95 11.24
C ALA A 316 -18.79 -2.42 10.65
N ALA A 317 -19.88 -2.49 11.40
CA ALA A 317 -21.17 -1.97 10.99
C ALA A 317 -21.12 -0.46 10.68
N MET A 318 -20.42 0.32 11.50
CA MET A 318 -20.27 1.76 11.29
C MET A 318 -19.46 2.07 10.02
N ILE A 319 -18.34 1.38 9.81
CA ILE A 319 -17.50 1.57 8.61
C ILE A 319 -18.30 1.24 7.33
N ILE A 320 -19.02 0.10 7.32
CA ILE A 320 -19.87 -0.29 6.19
C ILE A 320 -20.91 0.79 5.90
N LYS A 321 -21.58 1.30 6.92
CA LYS A 321 -22.60 2.35 6.79
C LYS A 321 -22.00 3.63 6.19
N VAL A 322 -20.87 4.10 6.73
CA VAL A 322 -20.21 5.32 6.28
C VAL A 322 -19.73 5.18 4.83
N LEU A 323 -19.07 4.07 4.48
CA LEU A 323 -18.65 3.81 3.10
C LEU A 323 -19.83 3.76 2.15
N SER A 324 -20.91 3.06 2.51
CA SER A 324 -22.10 2.95 1.65
C SER A 324 -22.78 4.29 1.42
N CYS A 325 -22.85 5.16 2.43
CA CYS A 325 -23.46 6.48 2.32
C CYS A 325 -22.66 7.44 1.43
N ASN A 326 -21.34 7.32 1.42
CA ASN A 326 -20.45 8.25 0.70
C ASN A 326 -19.99 7.69 -0.66
N TRP A 327 -20.22 6.39 -0.95
CA TRP A 327 -19.64 5.69 -2.09
C TRP A 327 -19.89 6.38 -3.44
N SER A 328 -21.10 6.81 -3.66
CA SER A 328 -21.51 7.45 -4.93
C SER A 328 -20.96 8.86 -5.12
N SER A 329 -20.32 9.43 -4.10
CA SER A 329 -19.64 10.72 -4.19
C SER A 329 -18.21 10.61 -4.71
N PHE A 330 -17.69 9.39 -4.83
CA PHE A 330 -16.34 9.14 -5.31
C PHE A 330 -16.32 8.99 -6.83
N GLU A 331 -15.89 10.04 -7.53
CA GLU A 331 -15.66 10.03 -8.97
C GLU A 331 -14.21 9.60 -9.23
N VAL A 332 -13.97 8.28 -9.27
CA VAL A 332 -12.65 7.71 -9.50
C VAL A 332 -12.65 6.98 -10.84
N GLU A 333 -11.79 7.40 -11.76
CA GLU A 333 -11.59 6.69 -13.01
C GLU A 333 -10.95 5.32 -12.75
N ASP A 334 -11.48 4.29 -13.42
CA ASP A 334 -10.87 2.97 -13.38
C ASP A 334 -9.47 3.03 -14.00
N GLY A 335 -8.47 2.56 -13.28
CA GLY A 335 -7.11 2.39 -13.80
C GLY A 335 -7.09 1.38 -14.93
N GLY A 336 -6.11 1.45 -15.84
CA GLY A 336 -6.04 0.65 -17.09
C GLY A 336 -6.42 -0.83 -17.00
N PHE A 337 -6.36 -1.54 -18.10
CA PHE A 337 -6.93 -2.88 -18.34
C PHE A 337 -6.65 -3.96 -17.27
N PHE A 338 -5.57 -3.85 -16.51
CA PHE A 338 -5.19 -4.79 -15.44
C PHE A 338 -5.49 -4.26 -14.03
N ALA A 339 -6.05 -3.07 -13.90
CA ALA A 339 -6.39 -2.52 -12.59
C ALA A 339 -7.72 -3.10 -12.07
N VAL A 340 -7.83 -3.23 -10.75
CA VAL A 340 -9.09 -3.58 -10.10
C VAL A 340 -10.07 -2.43 -10.29
N PRO A 341 -11.26 -2.66 -10.87
CA PRO A 341 -12.29 -1.63 -11.01
C PRO A 341 -12.62 -1.00 -9.66
N PHE A 342 -12.75 0.32 -9.62
CA PHE A 342 -13.00 1.04 -8.36
C PHE A 342 -14.24 0.53 -7.62
N ALA A 343 -15.29 0.18 -8.36
CA ALA A 343 -16.52 -0.38 -7.78
C ALA A 343 -16.28 -1.64 -6.93
N TRP A 344 -15.33 -2.49 -7.30
CA TRP A 344 -15.03 -3.74 -6.56
C TRP A 344 -14.33 -3.49 -5.22
N ARG A 345 -13.70 -2.34 -5.05
CA ARG A 345 -13.02 -1.99 -3.79
C ARG A 345 -13.98 -1.82 -2.63
N LEU A 346 -15.22 -1.37 -2.91
CA LEU A 346 -16.26 -1.37 -1.87
C LEU A 346 -16.55 -2.79 -1.37
N LEU A 347 -16.70 -3.73 -2.30
CA LEU A 347 -17.01 -5.13 -1.98
C LEU A 347 -15.86 -5.77 -1.19
N TYR A 348 -14.62 -5.50 -1.58
CA TYR A 348 -13.44 -5.99 -0.87
C TYR A 348 -13.32 -5.46 0.56
N CYS A 349 -13.88 -4.28 0.85
CA CYS A 349 -13.99 -3.78 2.22
C CYS A 349 -15.20 -4.35 2.95
N VAL A 350 -16.38 -4.37 2.29
CA VAL A 350 -17.66 -4.72 2.94
C VAL A 350 -17.76 -6.20 3.31
N ASP A 351 -17.34 -7.10 2.44
CA ASP A 351 -17.44 -8.54 2.69
C ASP A 351 -16.65 -9.01 3.92
N PRO A 352 -15.36 -8.68 4.08
CA PRO A 352 -14.61 -9.03 5.28
C PRO A 352 -15.18 -8.38 6.54
N LEU A 353 -15.66 -7.12 6.45
CA LEU A 353 -16.29 -6.42 7.56
C LEU A 353 -17.61 -7.10 7.97
N LEU A 354 -18.45 -7.51 7.03
CA LEU A 354 -19.66 -8.27 7.32
C LEU A 354 -19.35 -9.61 8.00
N LYS A 355 -18.28 -10.30 7.61
CA LYS A 355 -17.82 -11.53 8.27
C LYS A 355 -17.42 -11.31 9.75
N SER A 356 -17.10 -10.08 10.15
CA SER A 356 -16.85 -9.73 11.56
C SER A 356 -18.14 -9.59 12.38
N ILE A 357 -19.32 -9.55 11.74
CA ILE A 357 -20.62 -9.37 12.38
C ILE A 357 -21.33 -10.72 12.46
N ASP A 358 -22.14 -10.95 13.47
CA ASP A 358 -22.95 -12.15 13.60
C ASP A 358 -23.98 -12.27 12.45
N SER A 359 -24.22 -13.48 11.94
CA SER A 359 -25.02 -13.73 10.73
C SER A 359 -26.43 -13.09 10.76
N LYS A 360 -27.12 -13.13 11.92
CA LYS A 360 -28.45 -12.49 12.05
C LYS A 360 -28.35 -10.97 12.03
N ALA A 361 -27.30 -10.42 12.62
CA ALA A 361 -27.06 -8.99 12.66
C ALA A 361 -26.65 -8.43 11.29
N ARG A 362 -25.94 -9.22 10.44
CA ARG A 362 -25.60 -8.83 9.07
C ARG A 362 -26.83 -8.49 8.23
N ALA A 363 -27.84 -9.39 8.23
CA ALA A 363 -29.07 -9.20 7.48
C ALA A 363 -29.80 -7.92 7.92
N SER A 364 -29.92 -7.70 9.24
CA SER A 364 -30.56 -6.49 9.79
C SER A 364 -29.79 -5.23 9.42
N LEU A 365 -28.46 -5.25 9.51
CA LEU A 365 -27.61 -4.12 9.11
C LEU A 365 -27.81 -3.78 7.62
N MET A 366 -27.74 -4.80 6.74
CA MET A 366 -27.90 -4.56 5.30
C MET A 366 -29.30 -4.06 4.94
N CYS A 367 -30.36 -4.57 5.56
CA CYS A 367 -31.69 -3.99 5.40
C CYS A 367 -31.70 -2.50 5.78
N SER A 368 -31.12 -2.13 6.93
CA SER A 368 -31.08 -0.73 7.36
C SER A 368 -30.26 0.18 6.41
N ILE A 369 -29.19 -0.34 5.81
CA ILE A 369 -28.40 0.37 4.81
C ILE A 369 -29.19 0.53 3.50
N PHE A 370 -29.89 -0.52 3.08
CA PHE A 370 -30.71 -0.50 1.87
C PHE A 370 -31.93 0.40 2.00
N GLU A 371 -32.50 0.54 3.18
CA GLU A 371 -33.60 1.49 3.47
C GLU A 371 -33.13 2.94 3.62
N ASN A 372 -31.85 3.18 3.89
CA ASN A 372 -31.31 4.51 4.11
C ASN A 372 -31.29 5.34 2.82
N GLU A 373 -32.05 6.41 2.76
CA GLU A 373 -32.14 7.29 1.58
C GLU A 373 -30.82 8.02 1.23
N LYS A 374 -29.87 8.13 2.18
CA LYS A 374 -28.54 8.69 1.91
C LYS A 374 -27.67 7.74 1.05
N VAL A 375 -27.93 6.44 1.10
CA VAL A 375 -27.24 5.47 0.25
C VAL A 375 -27.89 5.49 -1.12
N GLN A 376 -27.14 5.83 -2.15
CA GLN A 376 -27.71 5.91 -3.52
C GLN A 376 -28.08 4.51 -4.05
N VAL A 377 -29.08 4.48 -4.94
CA VAL A 377 -29.60 3.24 -5.51
C VAL A 377 -28.55 2.46 -6.31
N SER A 378 -27.58 3.16 -6.92
CA SER A 378 -26.44 2.53 -7.60
C SER A 378 -25.52 1.78 -6.66
N THR A 379 -25.28 2.31 -5.45
CA THR A 379 -24.51 1.63 -4.38
C THR A 379 -25.29 0.40 -3.86
N VAL A 380 -26.60 0.54 -3.65
CA VAL A 380 -27.47 -0.58 -3.24
C VAL A 380 -27.42 -1.69 -4.28
N ALA A 381 -27.49 -1.34 -5.57
CA ALA A 381 -27.40 -2.31 -6.67
C ALA A 381 -26.04 -3.04 -6.70
N LEU A 382 -24.95 -2.30 -6.50
CA LEU A 382 -23.59 -2.87 -6.47
C LEU A 382 -23.46 -3.93 -5.37
N LEU A 383 -23.91 -3.61 -4.15
CA LEU A 383 -23.89 -4.53 -3.02
C LEU A 383 -24.81 -5.73 -3.23
N LEU A 384 -26.03 -5.50 -3.73
CA LEU A 384 -26.99 -6.57 -4.00
C LEU A 384 -26.48 -7.53 -5.09
N GLN A 385 -25.92 -6.99 -6.17
CA GLN A 385 -25.35 -7.80 -7.25
C GLN A 385 -24.27 -8.75 -6.73
N ASP A 386 -23.43 -8.30 -5.81
CA ASP A 386 -22.41 -9.15 -5.22
C ASP A 386 -23.03 -10.28 -4.38
N PHE A 387 -24.01 -9.97 -3.52
CA PHE A 387 -24.71 -10.98 -2.73
C PHE A 387 -25.44 -12.00 -3.61
N GLU A 388 -26.05 -11.57 -4.72
CA GLU A 388 -26.65 -12.46 -5.71
C GLU A 388 -25.62 -13.36 -6.39
N ASN A 389 -24.47 -12.80 -6.77
CA ASN A 389 -23.37 -13.55 -7.37
C ASN A 389 -22.80 -14.60 -6.40
N GLN A 390 -22.70 -14.28 -5.11
CA GLN A 390 -22.25 -15.24 -4.08
C GLN A 390 -23.21 -16.42 -3.92
N LEU A 391 -24.50 -16.22 -4.23
CA LEU A 391 -25.55 -17.27 -4.24
C LEU A 391 -25.72 -17.95 -5.61
N GLY A 392 -24.90 -17.62 -6.60
CA GLY A 392 -24.98 -18.21 -7.94
C GLY A 392 -26.16 -17.72 -8.78
N ARG A 393 -26.74 -16.53 -8.54
CA ARG A 393 -28.04 -16.13 -9.11
C ARG A 393 -27.99 -15.15 -10.28
N CYS A 394 -27.14 -14.17 -10.30
CA CYS A 394 -27.22 -13.06 -11.27
C CYS A 394 -26.14 -13.02 -12.36
N ALA A 395 -25.35 -14.07 -12.56
CA ALA A 395 -24.42 -14.15 -13.69
C ALA A 395 -24.44 -15.53 -14.33
N GLU A 396 -24.27 -15.59 -15.64
CA GLU A 396 -24.26 -16.86 -16.41
C GLU A 396 -23.22 -17.89 -15.90
N ASN A 397 -22.16 -17.42 -15.25
CA ASN A 397 -21.11 -18.25 -14.67
C ASN A 397 -21.03 -18.17 -13.15
N ALA A 398 -22.01 -17.56 -12.46
CA ALA A 398 -22.05 -17.49 -11.02
C ALA A 398 -22.17 -18.90 -10.43
N ARG A 399 -21.29 -19.19 -9.45
CA ARG A 399 -21.31 -20.42 -8.66
C ARG A 399 -21.63 -20.06 -7.24
N GLU A 400 -22.48 -20.85 -6.60
CA GLU A 400 -22.75 -20.71 -5.18
C GLU A 400 -21.44 -20.79 -4.40
N SER A 401 -21.17 -19.75 -3.62
CA SER A 401 -19.99 -19.67 -2.75
C SER A 401 -20.30 -20.37 -1.43
N ALA A 402 -19.42 -21.28 -1.02
CA ALA A 402 -19.52 -21.89 0.31
C ALA A 402 -19.43 -20.87 1.46
N ASP A 403 -18.88 -19.68 1.17
CA ASP A 403 -18.63 -18.58 2.12
C ASP A 403 -19.57 -17.38 1.90
N ALA A 404 -20.76 -17.59 1.33
CA ALA A 404 -21.73 -16.52 1.12
C ALA A 404 -22.00 -15.74 2.42
N VAL A 405 -21.94 -14.40 2.31
CA VAL A 405 -21.99 -13.51 3.48
C VAL A 405 -23.38 -13.42 4.07
N LEU A 406 -24.41 -13.52 3.21
CA LEU A 406 -25.82 -13.47 3.57
C LEU A 406 -26.56 -14.73 3.10
N PRO A 407 -27.54 -15.22 3.87
CA PRO A 407 -28.40 -16.31 3.45
C PRO A 407 -29.45 -15.82 2.42
N LEU A 408 -29.99 -16.75 1.61
CA LEU A 408 -30.93 -16.46 0.53
C LEU A 408 -32.16 -15.66 0.98
N ASP A 409 -32.74 -15.98 2.13
CA ASP A 409 -33.90 -15.27 2.67
C ASP A 409 -33.64 -13.80 3.00
N ALA A 410 -32.43 -13.50 3.39
CA ALA A 410 -31.97 -12.10 3.60
C ALA A 410 -31.80 -11.37 2.27
N VAL A 411 -31.17 -12.02 1.27
CA VAL A 411 -30.96 -11.43 -0.06
C VAL A 411 -32.29 -11.14 -0.76
N LEU A 412 -33.27 -12.05 -0.67
CA LEU A 412 -34.62 -11.82 -1.22
C LEU A 412 -35.35 -10.61 -0.59
N LYS A 413 -35.11 -10.32 0.70
CA LYS A 413 -35.62 -9.08 1.33
C LYS A 413 -34.94 -7.85 0.76
N LEU A 414 -33.62 -7.93 0.56
CA LEU A 414 -32.85 -6.83 -0.04
C LEU A 414 -33.27 -6.56 -1.49
N GLU A 415 -33.59 -7.62 -2.28
CA GLU A 415 -34.18 -7.47 -3.62
C GLU A 415 -35.48 -6.66 -3.59
N ALA A 416 -36.37 -6.97 -2.64
CA ALA A 416 -37.63 -6.25 -2.52
C ALA A 416 -37.44 -4.76 -2.23
N ILE A 417 -36.54 -4.43 -1.28
CA ILE A 417 -36.18 -3.03 -0.94
C ILE A 417 -35.54 -2.35 -2.15
N PHE A 418 -34.61 -3.01 -2.82
CA PHE A 418 -33.95 -2.48 -4.01
C PHE A 418 -34.95 -2.16 -5.11
N LYS A 419 -35.87 -3.09 -5.44
CA LYS A 419 -36.89 -2.91 -6.48
C LYS A 419 -37.75 -1.67 -6.22
N GLU A 420 -38.24 -1.50 -4.99
CA GLU A 420 -39.03 -0.33 -4.61
C GLU A 420 -38.22 0.97 -4.76
N ARG A 421 -36.99 0.99 -4.28
CA ARG A 421 -36.10 2.16 -4.39
C ARG A 421 -35.72 2.47 -5.82
N ALA A 422 -35.44 1.47 -6.65
CA ALA A 422 -35.10 1.66 -8.05
C ALA A 422 -36.26 2.31 -8.83
N VAL A 423 -37.49 1.85 -8.63
CA VAL A 423 -38.67 2.46 -9.23
C VAL A 423 -38.84 3.91 -8.76
N LYS A 424 -38.78 4.16 -7.45
CA LYS A 424 -38.87 5.53 -6.89
C LYS A 424 -37.79 6.47 -7.44
N ALA A 425 -36.56 5.96 -7.60
CA ALA A 425 -35.44 6.73 -8.11
C ALA A 425 -35.61 7.09 -9.60
N ILE A 426 -36.13 6.19 -10.42
CA ILE A 426 -36.46 6.44 -11.82
C ILE A 426 -37.57 7.50 -11.91
N ASP A 427 -38.66 7.31 -11.18
CA ASP A 427 -39.84 8.21 -11.23
C ASP A 427 -39.49 9.64 -10.75
N SER A 428 -38.57 9.78 -9.79
CA SER A 428 -38.09 11.06 -9.30
C SER A 428 -37.01 11.72 -10.18
N LYS A 429 -36.49 11.01 -11.20
CA LYS A 429 -35.41 11.45 -12.10
C LYS A 429 -34.09 11.81 -11.41
N VAL A 430 -33.93 11.47 -10.13
CA VAL A 430 -32.72 11.80 -9.34
C VAL A 430 -31.50 11.03 -9.89
N VAL A 431 -31.72 9.82 -10.40
CA VAL A 431 -30.65 8.95 -10.94
C VAL A 431 -29.91 9.56 -12.11
N LEU A 432 -30.56 10.39 -12.92
CA LEU A 432 -29.92 11.07 -14.07
C LEU A 432 -28.98 12.23 -13.64
N ARG A 433 -28.94 12.57 -12.36
CA ARG A 433 -28.04 13.60 -11.79
C ARG A 433 -26.87 13.02 -11.04
N GLN A 434 -26.74 11.70 -11.00
CA GLN A 434 -25.73 11.00 -10.22
C GLN A 434 -24.67 10.40 -11.13
N TYR A 435 -23.42 10.40 -10.70
CA TYR A 435 -22.33 9.71 -11.40
C TYR A 435 -22.61 8.20 -11.44
N HIS A 436 -22.54 7.60 -12.64
CA HIS A 436 -22.95 6.21 -12.87
C HIS A 436 -24.34 5.85 -12.33
N GLY A 437 -25.26 6.82 -12.37
CA GLY A 437 -26.58 6.69 -11.78
C GLY A 437 -27.44 5.57 -12.36
N LEU A 438 -27.14 5.10 -13.58
CA LEU A 438 -27.92 4.05 -14.25
C LEU A 438 -27.38 2.62 -14.08
N ARG A 439 -26.27 2.43 -13.36
CA ARG A 439 -25.70 1.08 -13.14
C ARG A 439 -26.72 0.08 -12.55
N PHE A 440 -27.65 0.55 -11.74
CA PHE A 440 -28.65 -0.31 -11.12
C PHE A 440 -29.66 -0.90 -12.11
N LEU A 441 -29.81 -0.33 -13.31
CA LEU A 441 -30.79 -0.84 -14.31
C LEU A 441 -30.48 -2.25 -14.75
N TRP A 442 -29.19 -2.58 -14.93
CA TRP A 442 -28.81 -3.95 -15.28
C TRP A 442 -29.32 -4.97 -14.25
N LEU A 443 -29.16 -4.67 -12.96
CA LEU A 443 -29.65 -5.56 -11.90
C LEU A 443 -31.18 -5.57 -11.84
N LEU A 444 -31.83 -4.43 -12.08
CA LEU A 444 -33.29 -4.37 -12.15
C LEU A 444 -33.85 -5.24 -13.29
N GLU A 445 -33.16 -5.30 -14.43
CA GLU A 445 -33.48 -6.17 -15.55
C GLU A 445 -33.40 -7.65 -15.17
N GLN A 446 -32.40 -8.04 -14.41
CA GLN A 446 -32.26 -9.43 -13.95
C GLN A 446 -33.34 -9.83 -12.94
N ILE A 447 -33.70 -8.92 -12.04
CA ILE A 447 -34.63 -9.21 -10.94
C ILE A 447 -36.10 -8.96 -11.35
N ALA A 448 -36.36 -7.95 -12.16
CA ALA A 448 -37.72 -7.53 -12.54
C ALA A 448 -37.77 -6.99 -13.99
N PRO A 449 -37.58 -7.86 -15.01
CA PRO A 449 -37.42 -7.47 -16.41
C PRO A 449 -38.59 -6.65 -16.97
N GLU A 450 -39.85 -7.01 -16.67
CA GLU A 450 -41.03 -6.24 -17.13
C GLU A 450 -41.03 -4.82 -16.56
N THR A 451 -40.71 -4.67 -15.25
CA THR A 451 -40.64 -3.36 -14.61
C THR A 451 -39.51 -2.51 -15.20
N ALA A 452 -38.36 -3.12 -15.49
CA ALA A 452 -37.24 -2.44 -16.09
C ALA A 452 -37.53 -1.93 -17.50
N ALA A 453 -38.16 -2.77 -18.34
CA ALA A 453 -38.54 -2.42 -19.70
C ALA A 453 -39.53 -1.23 -19.78
N ASP A 454 -40.56 -1.24 -18.91
CA ASP A 454 -41.53 -0.13 -18.84
C ASP A 454 -40.89 1.17 -18.37
N LYS A 455 -40.00 1.10 -17.39
CA LYS A 455 -39.36 2.29 -16.80
C LYS A 455 -38.29 2.89 -17.68
N LYS A 456 -37.50 2.12 -18.44
CA LYS A 456 -36.44 2.62 -19.33
C LYS A 456 -36.97 3.68 -20.31
N LYS A 457 -38.08 3.42 -20.97
CA LYS A 457 -38.66 4.37 -21.94
C LYS A 457 -39.11 5.69 -21.30
N SER A 458 -39.47 5.67 -20.03
CA SER A 458 -39.88 6.87 -19.29
C SER A 458 -38.71 7.77 -18.83
N MET A 459 -37.48 7.31 -18.98
CA MET A 459 -36.30 8.04 -18.51
C MET A 459 -35.84 9.16 -19.45
N VAL A 460 -36.11 9.03 -20.76
CA VAL A 460 -35.76 10.05 -21.77
C VAL A 460 -36.86 11.12 -21.80
N THR A 461 -36.70 12.18 -21.00
CA THR A 461 -37.73 13.22 -20.88
C THR A 461 -37.38 14.49 -21.66
N ASP A 462 -36.09 14.77 -21.82
CA ASP A 462 -35.54 15.95 -22.49
C ASP A 462 -34.18 15.59 -23.14
N ASP A 463 -33.56 16.57 -23.80
CA ASP A 463 -32.31 16.32 -24.51
C ASP A 463 -31.11 16.19 -23.56
N VAL A 464 -31.15 16.77 -22.36
CA VAL A 464 -30.13 16.57 -21.32
C VAL A 464 -30.19 15.15 -20.79
N SER A 465 -31.36 14.62 -20.47
CA SER A 465 -31.52 13.22 -20.03
C SER A 465 -31.10 12.22 -21.12
N LEU A 466 -31.37 12.55 -22.39
CA LEU A 466 -30.93 11.74 -23.53
C LEU A 466 -29.40 11.69 -23.63
N VAL A 467 -28.71 12.81 -23.52
CA VAL A 467 -27.24 12.86 -23.55
C VAL A 467 -26.66 12.03 -22.41
N LYS A 468 -27.22 12.14 -21.21
CA LYS A 468 -26.78 11.37 -20.06
C LYS A 468 -26.96 9.86 -20.22
N ILE A 469 -28.07 9.44 -20.83
CA ILE A 469 -28.31 8.01 -21.14
C ILE A 469 -27.32 7.53 -22.21
N ILE A 470 -26.99 8.36 -23.20
CA ILE A 470 -25.94 8.02 -24.18
C ILE A 470 -24.58 7.85 -23.48
N ASP A 471 -24.22 8.73 -22.54
CA ASP A 471 -22.97 8.60 -21.80
C ASP A 471 -22.92 7.29 -20.99
N GLU A 472 -23.98 6.93 -20.31
CA GLU A 472 -24.10 5.66 -19.58
C GLU A 472 -24.10 4.42 -20.48
N CYS A 473 -24.48 4.56 -21.74
CA CYS A 473 -24.36 3.51 -22.77
C CYS A 473 -23.00 3.56 -23.50
N THR A 474 -22.07 4.41 -23.06
CA THR A 474 -20.76 4.60 -23.69
C THR A 474 -19.66 4.07 -22.78
N SER A 475 -18.88 3.13 -23.29
CA SER A 475 -17.70 2.61 -22.61
C SER A 475 -16.44 3.33 -23.11
N ARG A 476 -15.48 3.52 -22.20
CA ARG A 476 -14.16 4.09 -22.48
C ARG A 476 -13.14 2.97 -22.58
N GLY A 477 -12.30 3.01 -23.57
CA GLY A 477 -11.30 1.99 -23.83
C GLY A 477 -10.01 2.54 -24.43
N SER A 478 -9.06 1.65 -24.67
CA SER A 478 -7.84 1.94 -25.40
C SER A 478 -7.57 0.85 -26.42
N VAL A 479 -7.30 1.23 -27.66
CA VAL A 479 -6.93 0.32 -28.73
C VAL A 479 -5.45 0.52 -29.07
N ALA A 480 -4.67 -0.56 -28.97
CA ALA A 480 -3.25 -0.57 -29.32
C ALA A 480 -3.08 -1.04 -30.77
N VAL A 481 -2.96 -0.11 -31.72
CA VAL A 481 -2.67 -0.45 -33.15
C VAL A 481 -1.26 -0.04 -33.57
N ARG A 482 -0.58 0.86 -33.02
CA ARG A 482 0.83 1.33 -33.12
C ARG A 482 1.10 2.42 -32.08
N ILE A 483 0.03 3.10 -31.64
CA ILE A 483 0.00 4.10 -30.60
C ILE A 483 -1.23 3.75 -29.77
N VAL A 484 -1.15 3.82 -28.45
CA VAL A 484 -2.31 3.61 -27.58
C VAL A 484 -3.25 4.81 -27.78
N ALA A 485 -4.33 4.60 -28.52
CA ALA A 485 -5.36 5.62 -28.70
C ALA A 485 -6.51 5.36 -27.74
N LYS A 486 -6.91 6.37 -26.99
CA LYS A 486 -8.15 6.35 -26.18
C LYS A 486 -9.35 6.33 -27.14
N THR A 487 -10.32 5.51 -26.80
CA THR A 487 -11.53 5.32 -27.62
C THR A 487 -12.78 5.35 -26.79
N ARG A 488 -13.91 5.71 -27.43
CA ARG A 488 -15.26 5.55 -26.88
C ARG A 488 -16.05 4.60 -27.76
N THR A 489 -16.77 3.69 -27.11
CA THR A 489 -17.64 2.72 -27.77
C THR A 489 -19.04 2.90 -27.26
N VAL A 490 -19.99 3.22 -28.14
CA VAL A 490 -21.40 3.41 -27.81
C VAL A 490 -22.15 2.09 -28.03
N ASP A 491 -22.74 1.56 -26.96
CA ASP A 491 -23.62 0.39 -27.04
C ASP A 491 -25.01 0.82 -27.58
N ARG A 492 -25.16 0.74 -28.90
CA ARG A 492 -26.37 1.14 -29.59
C ARG A 492 -27.55 0.17 -29.32
N ASP A 493 -27.26 -1.09 -29.10
CA ASP A 493 -28.29 -2.07 -28.80
C ASP A 493 -28.93 -1.73 -27.46
N ARG A 494 -28.11 -1.43 -26.46
CA ARG A 494 -28.57 -0.98 -25.16
C ARG A 494 -29.28 0.38 -25.22
N LEU A 495 -28.77 1.34 -25.99
CA LEU A 495 -29.40 2.66 -26.16
C LEU A 495 -30.78 2.55 -26.79
N SER A 496 -30.97 1.59 -27.72
CA SER A 496 -32.27 1.35 -28.38
C SER A 496 -33.39 0.91 -27.42
N GLU A 497 -33.05 0.44 -26.23
CA GLU A 497 -34.00 0.06 -25.21
C GLU A 497 -34.69 1.28 -24.54
N PHE A 498 -34.03 2.44 -24.61
CA PHE A 498 -34.51 3.71 -24.02
C PHE A 498 -35.22 4.60 -25.04
N VAL A 499 -34.74 4.62 -26.28
CA VAL A 499 -35.22 5.54 -27.33
C VAL A 499 -34.91 5.00 -28.71
N ASP A 500 -35.74 5.34 -29.71
CA ASP A 500 -35.40 5.04 -31.11
C ASP A 500 -34.09 5.72 -31.51
N LEU A 501 -33.16 4.98 -32.12
CA LEU A 501 -31.82 5.45 -32.47
C LEU A 501 -31.83 6.61 -33.48
N GLY A 502 -32.82 6.60 -34.43
CA GLY A 502 -33.00 7.67 -35.40
C GLY A 502 -33.50 8.94 -34.75
N GLU A 503 -34.46 8.83 -33.83
CA GLU A 503 -34.94 9.94 -33.02
C GLU A 503 -33.83 10.49 -32.13
N ALA A 504 -33.10 9.63 -31.42
CA ALA A 504 -31.97 10.03 -30.58
C ALA A 504 -30.92 10.83 -31.35
N TYR A 505 -30.56 10.33 -32.56
CA TYR A 505 -29.60 11.01 -33.42
C TYR A 505 -30.06 12.42 -33.82
N GLN A 506 -31.30 12.58 -34.26
CA GLN A 506 -31.82 13.90 -34.66
C GLN A 506 -31.87 14.88 -33.48
N ARG A 507 -32.33 14.38 -32.35
CA ARG A 507 -32.40 15.22 -31.13
C ARG A 507 -31.04 15.66 -30.66
N VAL A 508 -30.10 14.73 -30.49
CA VAL A 508 -28.73 15.04 -30.00
C VAL A 508 -27.98 15.92 -30.98
N LYS A 509 -28.11 15.66 -32.30
CA LYS A 509 -27.49 16.50 -33.34
C LYS A 509 -27.97 17.92 -33.31
N LYS A 510 -29.28 18.15 -33.09
CA LYS A 510 -29.86 19.46 -32.92
C LYS A 510 -29.37 20.12 -31.60
N PHE A 511 -29.44 19.37 -30.50
CA PHE A 511 -29.02 19.89 -29.17
C PHE A 511 -27.54 20.26 -29.14
N ALA A 512 -26.68 19.55 -29.86
CA ALA A 512 -25.23 19.85 -29.98
C ALA A 512 -24.95 21.20 -30.71
N THR A 513 -25.96 21.89 -31.25
CA THR A 513 -25.88 23.25 -31.80
C THR A 513 -26.35 24.32 -30.85
N GLU A 514 -26.75 23.99 -29.64
CA GLU A 514 -27.27 24.89 -28.62
C GLU A 514 -26.24 25.19 -27.53
N ASN A 515 -26.21 26.42 -26.99
CA ASN A 515 -25.28 26.80 -25.91
C ASN A 515 -25.42 25.88 -24.68
N GLN A 516 -26.65 25.47 -24.37
CA GLN A 516 -26.93 24.58 -23.23
C GLN A 516 -26.23 23.23 -23.31
N PHE A 517 -25.88 22.74 -24.51
CA PHE A 517 -25.09 21.52 -24.66
C PHE A 517 -23.68 21.66 -24.10
N PHE A 518 -23.08 22.83 -24.24
CA PHE A 518 -21.70 23.09 -23.78
C PHE A 518 -21.61 23.39 -22.29
N ASP A 519 -22.76 23.55 -21.60
CA ASP A 519 -22.86 23.63 -20.13
C ASP A 519 -22.80 22.22 -19.47
N LEU A 520 -22.99 21.14 -20.25
CA LEU A 520 -22.90 19.78 -19.76
C LEU A 520 -21.46 19.39 -19.39
N PRO A 521 -21.26 18.40 -18.52
CA PRO A 521 -19.95 17.80 -18.27
C PRO A 521 -19.26 17.39 -19.58
N ARG A 522 -17.94 17.62 -19.70
CA ARG A 522 -17.20 17.36 -20.94
C ARG A 522 -17.31 15.90 -21.41
N ASP A 523 -17.37 14.96 -20.50
CA ASP A 523 -17.53 13.54 -20.82
C ASP A 523 -18.88 13.22 -21.46
N GLU A 524 -19.94 13.82 -20.96
CA GLU A 524 -21.29 13.71 -21.54
C GLU A 524 -21.32 14.30 -22.97
N GLN A 525 -20.70 15.47 -23.15
CA GLN A 525 -20.53 16.08 -24.49
C GLN A 525 -19.77 15.15 -25.44
N MET A 526 -18.66 14.55 -24.98
CA MET A 526 -17.85 13.63 -25.78
C MET A 526 -18.60 12.38 -26.16
N SER A 527 -19.39 11.81 -25.27
CA SER A 527 -20.19 10.62 -25.56
C SER A 527 -21.33 10.90 -26.53
N ALA A 528 -21.98 12.05 -26.42
CA ALA A 528 -22.98 12.52 -27.37
C ALA A 528 -22.40 12.72 -28.78
N VAL A 529 -21.23 13.38 -28.88
CA VAL A 529 -20.53 13.57 -30.16
C VAL A 529 -20.01 12.24 -30.72
N ALA A 530 -19.53 11.33 -29.86
CA ALA A 530 -19.17 9.96 -30.28
C ALA A 530 -20.36 9.26 -30.95
N PHE A 531 -21.53 9.31 -30.33
CA PHE A 531 -22.76 8.75 -30.90
C PHE A 531 -23.11 9.37 -32.27
N ILE A 532 -23.07 10.70 -32.41
CA ILE A 532 -23.30 11.39 -33.69
C ILE A 532 -22.34 10.87 -34.75
N LEU A 533 -21.04 10.87 -34.47
CA LEU A 533 -20.01 10.46 -35.42
C LEU A 533 -20.11 8.97 -35.83
N ILE A 534 -20.50 8.09 -34.89
CA ILE A 534 -20.71 6.67 -35.16
C ILE A 534 -21.88 6.48 -36.11
N VAL A 535 -23.00 7.19 -35.89
CA VAL A 535 -24.19 7.11 -36.76
C VAL A 535 -23.87 7.69 -38.16
N GLU A 536 -23.18 8.83 -38.24
CA GLU A 536 -22.80 9.47 -39.51
C GLU A 536 -21.80 8.65 -40.33
N ARG A 537 -20.91 7.93 -39.69
CA ARG A 537 -19.97 7.03 -40.35
C ARG A 537 -20.64 5.89 -41.09
N GLY A 538 -21.84 5.51 -40.65
CA GLY A 538 -22.59 4.37 -41.20
C GLY A 538 -22.04 3.00 -40.79
N PRO A 539 -22.62 1.92 -41.33
CA PRO A 539 -22.26 0.56 -40.94
C PRO A 539 -20.83 0.22 -41.36
N VAL A 540 -20.04 -0.28 -40.43
CA VAL A 540 -18.67 -0.78 -40.64
C VAL A 540 -18.65 -2.27 -40.28
N GLU A 541 -18.21 -3.11 -41.21
CA GLU A 541 -18.04 -4.56 -41.00
C GLU A 541 -16.74 -4.82 -40.18
N SER A 542 -16.75 -4.51 -38.89
CA SER A 542 -15.62 -4.84 -38.00
C SER A 542 -16.07 -4.88 -36.55
N SER A 543 -15.26 -5.50 -35.68
CA SER A 543 -15.41 -5.46 -34.22
C SER A 543 -15.35 -4.03 -33.62
N LEU A 544 -15.01 -3.03 -34.43
CA LEU A 544 -14.92 -1.62 -34.07
C LEU A 544 -16.07 -0.76 -34.61
N LYS A 545 -17.18 -1.39 -35.06
CA LYS A 545 -18.30 -0.67 -35.70
C LYS A 545 -18.87 0.48 -34.85
N ASP A 546 -18.89 0.33 -33.54
CA ASP A 546 -19.45 1.29 -32.60
C ASP A 546 -18.38 2.01 -31.75
N CYS A 547 -17.13 1.99 -32.22
CA CYS A 547 -15.96 2.58 -31.56
C CYS A 547 -15.40 3.75 -32.36
N ILE A 548 -14.99 4.82 -31.64
CA ILE A 548 -14.36 6.00 -32.24
C ILE A 548 -13.22 6.53 -31.37
N ALA A 549 -12.17 7.05 -31.98
CA ALA A 549 -11.00 7.62 -31.27
C ALA A 549 -11.38 8.96 -30.64
N GLU A 550 -10.93 9.21 -29.40
CA GLU A 550 -11.20 10.46 -28.68
C GLU A 550 -10.68 11.70 -29.41
N ASP A 551 -9.54 11.62 -30.11
CA ASP A 551 -9.01 12.73 -30.89
C ASP A 551 -9.99 13.20 -31.99
N ALA A 552 -10.72 12.27 -32.62
CA ALA A 552 -11.74 12.60 -33.62
C ALA A 552 -12.95 13.29 -32.97
N ILE A 553 -13.32 12.84 -31.78
CA ILE A 553 -14.42 13.41 -30.99
C ILE A 553 -14.08 14.85 -30.55
N ILE A 554 -12.88 15.06 -30.01
CA ILE A 554 -12.39 16.37 -29.57
C ILE A 554 -12.38 17.35 -30.75
N LYS A 555 -11.85 16.94 -31.90
CA LYS A 555 -11.84 17.76 -33.10
C LYS A 555 -13.25 18.16 -33.58
N ALA A 556 -14.19 17.24 -33.52
CA ALA A 556 -15.59 17.51 -33.90
C ALA A 556 -16.25 18.47 -32.89
N LEU A 557 -16.02 18.26 -31.59
CA LEU A 557 -16.54 19.11 -30.52
C LEU A 557 -16.03 20.56 -30.64
N ASP A 558 -14.73 20.75 -30.89
CA ASP A 558 -14.13 22.07 -31.07
C ASP A 558 -14.68 22.78 -32.33
N GLN A 559 -14.95 22.05 -33.41
CA GLN A 559 -15.59 22.58 -34.61
C GLN A 559 -17.05 22.99 -34.37
N MET A 560 -17.80 22.22 -33.56
CA MET A 560 -19.19 22.56 -33.19
C MET A 560 -19.21 23.84 -32.34
N LYS A 561 -18.32 23.97 -31.37
CA LYS A 561 -18.21 25.11 -30.49
C LYS A 561 -17.87 26.41 -31.27
N SER A 562 -16.86 26.33 -32.17
CA SER A 562 -16.45 27.49 -32.96
C SER A 562 -17.52 27.99 -33.93
N LYS A 563 -18.43 27.12 -34.42
CA LYS A 563 -19.57 27.53 -35.25
C LYS A 563 -20.58 28.34 -34.48
N ILE A 564 -20.87 27.96 -33.24
CA ILE A 564 -21.81 28.69 -32.38
C ILE A 564 -21.27 30.09 -32.04
N GLU A 565 -19.99 30.17 -31.67
CA GLU A 565 -19.32 31.46 -31.37
C GLU A 565 -19.31 32.41 -32.58
N THR A 566 -19.21 31.89 -33.82
CA THR A 566 -19.30 32.70 -35.03
C THR A 566 -20.72 33.12 -35.38
N ASP A 567 -21.74 32.31 -35.13
CA ASP A 567 -23.14 32.64 -35.37
C ASP A 567 -23.67 33.68 -34.35
N ASP A 568 -23.22 33.62 -33.10
CA ASP A 568 -23.56 34.63 -32.08
C ASP A 568 -22.90 35.98 -32.40
N THR A 569 -21.67 36.01 -32.92
CA THR A 569 -20.96 37.23 -33.32
C THR A 569 -21.57 37.90 -34.58
N GLN A 570 -22.37 37.20 -35.36
CA GLN A 570 -23.08 37.74 -36.54
C GLN A 570 -24.50 38.23 -36.22
N ARG A 571 -25.02 37.98 -35.01
CA ARG A 571 -26.34 38.39 -34.56
C ARG A 571 -26.32 39.63 -33.67
N ASP A 572 -25.16 40.04 -33.13
CA ASP A 572 -24.89 41.32 -32.49
C ASP A 572 -24.38 42.36 -33.51
#